data_b15457498867f88fe9d9df1bd6caf8cf
#
_entry.id   b15457498867f88fe9d9df1bd6caf8cf
#
_cell.length_a   1.000
_cell.length_b   1.000
_cell.length_c   1.000
_cell.angle_alpha   90.00
_cell.angle_beta   90.00
_cell.angle_gamma   90.00
#
_symmetry.space_group_name_H-M   'P 1'
#
loop_
_entity.id
_entity.type
_entity.pdbx_description
1 polymer ?
#
loop_
_entity_poly.entity_id
_entity_poly.type
_entity_poly.pdbx_seq_one_letter_code
_entity_poly.pdbx_strand_id
1 'polypeptide(L)'
;KHERRKQIDKLCKIHCIFLPVVVCFYTQSQQALLLPKRRTEMSKKKKSGKKTALKVIGIILAVVVVFVGVYAALMAWTPAATTYSGEINPYITADAALVSAHRSGGGIMPENTMLAFESCMNSKDFNTDIFEFDLHITKDNKLILLHDDTLDRTTNAVEYFGYEDVKPIDHTYAELRELNFGENFQAEDGSYPYRGLRGDKIPDDLRAVLLEDVLDKLESHGKYSYIIEIKDGGENGMRGVDILYDVLKERGLLDRVIFGTFKGEVTEYVDEKHPDMLRSAGVSEVLKFYGAALLNLNLDEDSFKYDALQIPANQYRVVRLGTKKIVDYAHRYNIAVQYWTINDPDEIERLNDIGADAIISDTPDIAYKIIKE
;
A
#
# COMPACT_ATOMS: atom_id res chain seq x y z
N LYS A 1 11.91 -26.29 1.84
CA LYS A 1 13.22 -25.72 1.39
C LYS A 1 13.28 -25.46 -0.12
N HIS A 2 12.51 -26.18 -0.93
CA HIS A 2 12.51 -26.02 -2.41
C HIS A 2 11.64 -24.85 -2.87
N GLU A 3 10.53 -24.58 -2.20
CA GLU A 3 9.64 -23.43 -2.52
C GLU A 3 10.20 -22.08 -2.07
N ARG A 4 10.86 -21.99 -0.93
CA ARG A 4 11.58 -20.77 -0.53
C ARG A 4 12.66 -20.36 -1.54
N ARG A 5 13.29 -21.29 -2.24
CA ARG A 5 14.23 -20.96 -3.33
C ARG A 5 13.52 -20.36 -4.54
N LYS A 6 12.34 -20.85 -4.92
CA LYS A 6 11.58 -20.30 -6.06
C LYS A 6 11.03 -18.90 -5.82
N GLN A 7 10.66 -18.58 -4.57
CA GLN A 7 10.25 -17.21 -4.20
C GLN A 7 11.43 -16.25 -4.19
N ILE A 8 12.59 -16.66 -3.72
CA ILE A 8 13.81 -15.84 -3.73
C ILE A 8 14.27 -15.58 -5.18
N ASP A 9 14.17 -16.55 -6.06
CA ASP A 9 14.52 -16.39 -7.49
C ASP A 9 13.53 -15.47 -8.25
N LYS A 10 12.25 -15.44 -7.89
CA LYS A 10 11.27 -14.48 -8.44
C LYS A 10 11.53 -13.05 -7.95
N LEU A 11 11.85 -12.87 -6.69
CA LEU A 11 12.23 -11.57 -6.11
C LEU A 11 13.53 -11.03 -6.72
N CYS A 12 14.52 -11.89 -6.98
CA CYS A 12 15.75 -11.48 -7.66
C CYS A 12 15.54 -10.97 -9.11
N LYS A 13 14.56 -11.49 -9.84
CA LYS A 13 14.31 -11.05 -11.23
C LYS A 13 13.71 -9.64 -11.32
N ILE A 14 12.98 -9.19 -10.32
CA ILE A 14 12.42 -7.83 -10.25
C ILE A 14 13.48 -6.81 -9.80
N HIS A 15 14.49 -7.23 -9.04
CA HIS A 15 15.55 -6.37 -8.50
C HIS A 15 16.72 -6.09 -9.47
N CYS A 16 16.78 -6.76 -10.62
CA CYS A 16 17.93 -6.66 -11.55
C CYS A 16 17.95 -5.40 -12.44
N ILE A 17 16.96 -4.51 -12.36
CA ILE A 17 16.94 -3.32 -13.23
C ILE A 17 17.55 -2.08 -12.57
N PHE A 18 17.63 -2.00 -11.24
CA PHE A 18 18.14 -0.81 -10.53
C PHE A 18 19.32 -1.02 -9.57
N LEU A 19 19.80 -2.24 -9.35
CA LEU A 19 20.95 -2.52 -8.47
C LEU A 19 21.96 -3.53 -9.05
N PRO A 20 22.68 -3.23 -10.16
CA PRO A 20 23.67 -4.19 -10.68
C PRO A 20 24.97 -4.26 -9.88
N VAL A 21 25.23 -3.40 -8.91
CA VAL A 21 26.59 -3.26 -8.32
C VAL A 21 26.69 -3.72 -6.87
N VAL A 22 25.65 -3.65 -6.06
CA VAL A 22 25.74 -3.94 -4.61
C VAL A 22 25.41 -5.40 -4.27
N VAL A 23 24.52 -6.06 -5.01
CA VAL A 23 24.08 -7.43 -4.70
C VAL A 23 25.04 -8.50 -5.21
N CYS A 24 25.78 -8.24 -6.30
CA CYS A 24 26.71 -9.21 -6.87
C CYS A 24 27.94 -9.50 -5.98
N PHE A 25 28.32 -8.58 -5.08
CA PHE A 25 29.47 -8.77 -4.18
C PHE A 25 29.13 -9.52 -2.90
N TYR A 26 27.88 -9.55 -2.46
CA TYR A 26 27.51 -10.24 -1.22
C TYR A 26 27.42 -11.76 -1.41
N THR A 27 27.06 -12.24 -2.59
CA THR A 27 26.92 -13.67 -2.90
C THR A 27 28.24 -14.36 -3.21
N GLN A 28 29.25 -13.64 -3.71
CA GLN A 28 30.58 -14.22 -3.98
C GLN A 28 31.44 -14.38 -2.72
N SER A 29 31.20 -13.60 -1.66
CA SER A 29 31.98 -13.70 -0.42
C SER A 29 31.65 -14.92 0.46
N GLN A 30 30.48 -15.55 0.27
CA GLN A 30 30.06 -16.74 1.04
C GLN A 30 30.54 -18.07 0.43
N GLN A 31 30.94 -18.09 -0.85
CA GLN A 31 31.44 -19.32 -1.49
C GLN A 31 32.93 -19.54 -1.31
N ALA A 32 33.70 -18.58 -0.80
CA ALA A 32 35.15 -18.68 -0.63
C ALA A 32 35.60 -19.40 0.65
N LEU A 33 34.67 -19.92 1.49
CA LEU A 33 34.97 -20.47 2.81
C LEU A 33 35.04 -22.00 2.89
N LEU A 34 35.00 -22.72 1.78
CA LEU A 34 35.03 -24.19 1.76
C LEU A 34 36.03 -24.75 0.72
N LEU A 35 37.30 -24.48 0.89
CA LEU A 35 38.36 -25.25 0.21
C LEU A 35 39.49 -25.60 1.19
N PRO A 36 40.07 -26.82 1.13
CA PRO A 36 41.00 -27.32 2.14
C PRO A 36 42.40 -26.67 2.02
N LYS A 37 42.99 -26.44 3.19
CA LYS A 37 44.35 -25.88 3.35
C LYS A 37 45.40 -26.78 2.66
N ARG A 38 45.97 -26.32 1.55
CA ARG A 38 47.33 -26.72 1.14
C ARG A 38 48.32 -25.67 1.60
N ARG A 39 49.23 -26.11 2.50
CA ARG A 39 50.42 -25.36 2.91
C ARG A 39 51.44 -25.44 1.75
N THR A 40 51.76 -24.30 1.14
CA THR A 40 53.01 -24.10 0.41
C THR A 40 53.43 -22.63 0.53
N GLU A 41 54.68 -22.43 0.82
CA GLU A 41 55.44 -21.19 1.04
C GLU A 41 55.09 -20.06 0.06
N MET A 42 54.68 -18.90 0.62
CA MET A 42 54.71 -17.63 -0.10
C MET A 42 54.88 -16.45 0.81
N SER A 43 56.12 -16.19 1.18
CA SER A 43 56.49 -15.06 1.99
C SER A 43 57.04 -13.88 1.21
N LYS A 44 56.38 -13.32 0.21
CA LYS A 44 56.76 -11.99 -0.37
C LYS A 44 55.67 -11.27 -1.19
N LYS A 45 54.46 -11.82 -1.40
CA LYS A 45 53.40 -11.18 -2.19
C LYS A 45 52.26 -10.48 -1.39
N LYS A 46 52.32 -10.49 -0.04
CA LYS A 46 51.20 -10.03 0.83
C LYS A 46 51.04 -8.51 0.96
N LYS A 47 52.06 -7.69 0.59
CA LYS A 47 51.97 -6.21 0.70
C LYS A 47 51.34 -5.52 -0.54
N SER A 48 51.36 -6.14 -1.71
CA SER A 48 50.78 -5.58 -2.95
C SER A 48 49.26 -5.73 -2.98
N GLY A 49 48.70 -6.89 -2.57
CA GLY A 49 47.28 -7.15 -2.58
C GLY A 49 46.45 -6.25 -1.61
N LYS A 50 47.02 -5.93 -0.43
CA LYS A 50 46.35 -5.01 0.49
C LYS A 50 46.26 -3.58 -0.03
N LYS A 51 47.29 -3.08 -0.73
CA LYS A 51 47.25 -1.73 -1.32
C LYS A 51 46.26 -1.65 -2.49
N THR A 52 46.16 -2.71 -3.28
CA THR A 52 45.18 -2.78 -4.39
C THR A 52 43.74 -2.88 -3.84
N ALA A 53 43.51 -3.71 -2.83
CA ALA A 53 42.20 -3.82 -2.19
C ALA A 53 41.77 -2.47 -1.55
N LEU A 54 42.67 -1.77 -0.85
CA LEU A 54 42.38 -0.44 -0.30
C LEU A 54 42.07 0.60 -1.39
N LYS A 55 42.75 0.55 -2.54
CA LYS A 55 42.46 1.44 -3.69
C LYS A 55 41.07 1.13 -4.28
N VAL A 56 40.71 -0.15 -4.45
CA VAL A 56 39.40 -0.56 -4.95
C VAL A 56 38.29 -0.13 -3.99
N ILE A 57 38.46 -0.35 -2.69
CA ILE A 57 37.52 0.13 -1.66
C ILE A 57 37.39 1.65 -1.71
N GLY A 58 38.51 2.39 -1.83
CA GLY A 58 38.49 3.85 -1.96
C GLY A 58 37.74 4.32 -3.20
N ILE A 59 37.89 3.65 -4.34
CA ILE A 59 37.15 3.96 -5.56
C ILE A 59 35.65 3.68 -5.39
N ILE A 60 35.29 2.54 -4.78
CA ILE A 60 33.89 2.20 -4.52
C ILE A 60 33.24 3.25 -3.59
N LEU A 61 33.95 3.63 -2.51
CA LEU A 61 33.46 4.67 -1.60
C LEU A 61 33.29 6.02 -2.32
N ALA A 62 34.25 6.41 -3.15
CA ALA A 62 34.16 7.64 -3.92
C ALA A 62 32.95 7.62 -4.89
N VAL A 63 32.72 6.51 -5.57
CA VAL A 63 31.55 6.33 -6.45
C VAL A 63 30.26 6.43 -5.64
N VAL A 64 30.17 5.75 -4.48
CA VAL A 64 28.98 5.83 -3.63
C VAL A 64 28.74 7.27 -3.14
N VAL A 65 29.77 8.00 -2.72
CA VAL A 65 29.67 9.40 -2.30
C VAL A 65 29.14 10.28 -3.45
N VAL A 66 29.65 10.08 -4.66
CA VAL A 66 29.17 10.80 -5.86
C VAL A 66 27.71 10.48 -6.13
N PHE A 67 27.31 9.20 -6.09
CA PHE A 67 25.92 8.82 -6.29
C PHE A 67 24.98 9.41 -5.23
N VAL A 68 25.39 9.37 -3.95
CA VAL A 68 24.61 9.97 -2.84
C VAL A 68 24.52 11.50 -3.03
N GLY A 69 25.62 12.15 -3.44
CA GLY A 69 25.64 13.60 -3.70
C GLY A 69 24.73 13.98 -4.87
N VAL A 70 24.78 13.24 -5.97
CA VAL A 70 23.90 13.46 -7.13
C VAL A 70 22.43 13.23 -6.75
N TYR A 71 22.14 12.13 -6.04
CA TYR A 71 20.80 11.86 -5.55
C TYR A 71 20.26 12.98 -4.64
N ALA A 72 21.07 13.44 -3.68
CA ALA A 72 20.71 14.54 -2.80
C ALA A 72 20.46 15.84 -3.58
N ALA A 73 21.30 16.14 -4.59
CA ALA A 73 21.12 17.31 -5.46
C ALA A 73 19.82 17.22 -6.29
N LEU A 74 19.53 16.06 -6.85
CA LEU A 74 18.29 15.82 -7.59
C LEU A 74 17.06 15.94 -6.70
N MET A 75 17.11 15.44 -5.46
CA MET A 75 16.02 15.58 -4.50
C MET A 75 15.81 17.03 -4.03
N ALA A 76 16.89 17.82 -3.92
CA ALA A 76 16.82 19.22 -3.54
C ALA A 76 16.39 20.14 -4.70
N TRP A 77 16.48 19.66 -5.94
CA TRP A 77 16.06 20.41 -7.10
C TRP A 77 14.54 20.37 -7.23
N THR A 78 13.87 21.44 -6.75
CA THR A 78 12.43 21.61 -6.89
C THR A 78 12.10 22.19 -8.26
N PRO A 79 11.10 21.67 -8.97
CA PRO A 79 10.59 22.27 -10.19
C PRO A 79 9.94 23.61 -9.89
N ALA A 80 9.93 24.51 -10.89
CA ALA A 80 9.08 25.68 -10.82
C ALA A 80 7.61 25.23 -10.68
N ALA A 81 6.86 25.84 -9.77
CA ALA A 81 5.45 25.58 -9.63
C ALA A 81 4.75 25.89 -10.96
N THR A 82 4.16 24.88 -11.58
CA THR A 82 3.25 25.04 -12.72
C THR A 82 1.85 24.72 -12.23
N THR A 83 0.92 25.63 -12.42
CA THR A 83 -0.47 25.41 -12.07
C THR A 83 -1.11 24.60 -13.19
N TYR A 84 -1.75 23.49 -12.86
CA TYR A 84 -2.63 22.78 -13.78
C TYR A 84 -3.78 23.69 -14.20
N SER A 85 -4.13 23.70 -15.49
CA SER A 85 -5.12 24.65 -16.05
C SER A 85 -6.47 24.03 -16.35
N GLY A 86 -6.61 22.71 -16.14
CA GLY A 86 -7.84 21.97 -16.36
C GLY A 86 -8.74 21.89 -15.13
N GLU A 87 -9.70 20.99 -15.16
CA GLU A 87 -10.52 20.66 -14.00
C GLU A 87 -9.65 19.98 -12.92
N ILE A 88 -9.70 20.53 -11.71
CA ILE A 88 -8.88 20.03 -10.61
C ILE A 88 -9.44 18.68 -10.13
N ASN A 89 -8.58 17.69 -10.01
CA ASN A 89 -8.87 16.39 -9.40
C ASN A 89 -9.49 16.59 -8.00
N PRO A 90 -10.69 16.07 -7.73
CA PRO A 90 -11.42 16.32 -6.48
C PRO A 90 -10.70 15.78 -5.23
N TYR A 91 -9.69 14.95 -5.40
CA TYR A 91 -8.87 14.43 -4.33
C TYR A 91 -7.61 15.25 -4.04
N ILE A 92 -7.34 16.30 -4.81
CA ILE A 92 -6.29 17.28 -4.50
C ILE A 92 -6.85 18.31 -3.53
N THR A 93 -6.17 18.48 -2.40
CA THR A 93 -6.57 19.40 -1.33
C THR A 93 -5.73 20.69 -1.36
N ALA A 94 -6.35 21.84 -1.05
CA ALA A 94 -5.64 23.11 -1.05
C ALA A 94 -4.99 23.44 0.29
N ASP A 95 -5.59 23.02 1.41
CA ASP A 95 -5.23 23.51 2.75
C ASP A 95 -4.65 22.43 3.66
N ALA A 96 -5.32 21.30 3.81
CA ALA A 96 -4.90 20.24 4.71
C ALA A 96 -5.28 18.86 4.16
N ALA A 97 -4.51 17.85 4.49
CA ALA A 97 -4.77 16.47 4.08
C ALA A 97 -6.14 15.98 4.55
N LEU A 98 -6.76 15.12 3.74
CA LEU A 98 -7.94 14.36 4.13
C LEU A 98 -7.53 13.23 5.09
N VAL A 99 -8.39 12.95 6.06
CA VAL A 99 -8.21 11.84 6.99
C VAL A 99 -8.86 10.59 6.40
N SER A 100 -8.03 9.57 6.11
CA SER A 100 -8.50 8.30 5.60
C SER A 100 -8.37 7.20 6.65
N ALA A 101 -9.48 6.53 6.96
CA ALA A 101 -9.52 5.41 7.88
C ALA A 101 -9.05 4.14 7.14
N HIS A 102 -7.79 3.72 7.35
CA HIS A 102 -7.22 2.50 6.78
C HIS A 102 -7.93 1.26 7.34
N ARG A 103 -8.42 0.40 6.43
CA ARG A 103 -9.24 -0.77 6.78
C ARG A 103 -10.39 -0.41 7.73
N SER A 104 -11.00 0.74 7.47
CA SER A 104 -12.09 1.31 8.30
C SER A 104 -11.67 1.76 9.70
N GLY A 105 -10.40 2.01 9.96
CA GLY A 105 -9.88 2.34 11.31
C GLY A 105 -9.42 1.09 12.07
N GLY A 106 -8.64 0.22 11.41
CA GLY A 106 -8.19 -1.07 11.92
C GLY A 106 -7.32 -1.03 13.18
N GLY A 107 -6.82 0.15 13.58
CA GLY A 107 -6.13 0.35 14.87
C GLY A 107 -7.08 0.67 16.02
N ILE A 108 -8.34 1.04 15.74
CA ILE A 108 -9.34 1.39 16.75
C ILE A 108 -10.28 0.20 17.01
N MET A 109 -10.71 -0.47 15.94
CA MET A 109 -11.63 -1.62 15.97
C MET A 109 -11.14 -2.71 15.00
N PRO A 110 -11.71 -3.94 15.07
CA PRO A 110 -11.34 -5.00 14.13
C PRO A 110 -11.46 -4.56 12.67
N GLU A 111 -10.34 -4.62 11.94
CA GLU A 111 -10.21 -4.14 10.56
C GLU A 111 -11.26 -4.73 9.62
N ASN A 112 -11.74 -3.93 8.65
CA ASN A 112 -12.66 -4.38 7.61
C ASN A 112 -13.97 -5.00 8.14
N THR A 113 -14.45 -4.54 9.30
CA THR A 113 -15.72 -4.97 9.90
C THR A 113 -16.72 -3.80 9.97
N MET A 114 -18.03 -4.11 10.02
CA MET A 114 -19.06 -3.08 10.19
C MET A 114 -18.85 -2.28 11.49
N LEU A 115 -18.38 -2.96 12.57
CA LEU A 115 -18.05 -2.32 13.83
C LEU A 115 -17.00 -1.22 13.68
N ALA A 116 -15.95 -1.44 12.86
CA ALA A 116 -14.92 -0.44 12.61
C ALA A 116 -15.48 0.77 11.85
N PHE A 117 -16.29 0.54 10.81
CA PHE A 117 -16.99 1.62 10.09
C PHE A 117 -17.89 2.43 11.03
N GLU A 118 -18.72 1.76 11.84
CA GLU A 118 -19.62 2.43 12.76
C GLU A 118 -18.88 3.22 13.83
N SER A 119 -17.73 2.73 14.30
CA SER A 119 -16.88 3.44 15.25
C SER A 119 -16.35 4.76 14.68
N CYS A 120 -15.85 4.75 13.46
CA CYS A 120 -15.35 5.95 12.80
C CYS A 120 -16.49 6.89 12.39
N MET A 121 -17.55 6.36 11.77
CA MET A 121 -18.69 7.12 11.27
C MET A 121 -19.45 7.86 12.37
N ASN A 122 -19.63 7.23 13.55
CA ASN A 122 -20.40 7.79 14.68
C ASN A 122 -19.52 8.54 15.69
N SER A 123 -18.22 8.71 15.44
CA SER A 123 -17.33 9.44 16.33
C SER A 123 -17.80 10.89 16.50
N LYS A 124 -17.69 11.41 17.74
CA LYS A 124 -17.93 12.81 18.06
C LYS A 124 -16.64 13.59 18.23
N ASP A 125 -15.52 12.89 18.29
CA ASP A 125 -14.21 13.43 18.62
C ASP A 125 -13.36 13.65 17.36
N PHE A 126 -13.71 13.01 16.25
CA PHE A 126 -13.02 13.17 14.95
C PHE A 126 -13.95 12.89 13.78
N ASN A 127 -13.60 13.37 12.60
CA ASN A 127 -14.28 13.08 11.35
C ASN A 127 -13.38 12.26 10.42
N THR A 128 -13.98 11.34 9.69
CA THR A 128 -13.34 10.58 8.61
C THR A 128 -13.79 11.17 7.28
N ASP A 129 -12.85 11.56 6.42
CA ASP A 129 -13.13 12.09 5.08
C ASP A 129 -13.21 10.96 4.05
N ILE A 130 -12.36 9.94 4.21
CA ILE A 130 -12.22 8.80 3.29
C ILE A 130 -12.28 7.50 4.10
N PHE A 131 -13.09 6.55 3.68
CA PHE A 131 -12.99 5.16 4.14
C PHE A 131 -12.18 4.35 3.14
N GLU A 132 -11.09 3.75 3.63
CA GLU A 132 -10.29 2.81 2.86
C GLU A 132 -10.59 1.39 3.34
N PHE A 133 -10.77 0.45 2.41
CA PHE A 133 -11.02 -0.95 2.68
C PHE A 133 -10.69 -1.86 1.51
N ASP A 134 -10.51 -3.14 1.82
CA ASP A 134 -10.03 -4.17 0.93
C ASP A 134 -11.14 -5.18 0.61
N LEU A 135 -11.16 -5.68 -0.61
CA LEU A 135 -12.17 -6.61 -1.08
C LEU A 135 -11.56 -7.90 -1.63
N HIS A 136 -12.21 -9.01 -1.29
CA HIS A 136 -12.02 -10.31 -1.91
C HIS A 136 -13.34 -10.87 -2.46
N ILE A 137 -13.23 -11.62 -3.56
CA ILE A 137 -14.36 -12.32 -4.14
C ILE A 137 -14.57 -13.69 -3.46
N THR A 138 -15.82 -14.03 -3.15
CA THR A 138 -16.21 -15.32 -2.58
C THR A 138 -16.54 -16.34 -3.68
N LYS A 139 -16.71 -17.60 -3.29
CA LYS A 139 -17.12 -18.71 -4.17
C LYS A 139 -18.44 -18.46 -4.91
N ASP A 140 -19.36 -17.76 -4.28
CA ASP A 140 -20.66 -17.38 -4.82
C ASP A 140 -20.69 -15.96 -5.44
N ASN A 141 -19.49 -15.46 -5.79
CA ASN A 141 -19.29 -14.16 -6.47
C ASN A 141 -19.86 -12.97 -5.67
N LYS A 142 -19.63 -12.95 -4.38
CA LYS A 142 -19.89 -11.79 -3.53
C LYS A 142 -18.58 -11.09 -3.20
N LEU A 143 -18.59 -9.77 -3.06
CA LEU A 143 -17.43 -9.01 -2.59
C LEU A 143 -17.56 -8.82 -1.08
N ILE A 144 -16.62 -9.42 -0.33
CA ILE A 144 -16.50 -9.27 1.12
C ILE A 144 -15.28 -8.45 1.49
N LEU A 145 -15.32 -7.83 2.65
CA LEU A 145 -14.20 -7.07 3.15
C LEU A 145 -13.16 -7.97 3.84
N LEU A 146 -11.93 -7.95 3.33
CA LEU A 146 -10.77 -8.65 3.91
C LEU A 146 -9.49 -8.15 3.26
N HIS A 147 -8.42 -7.93 4.03
CA HIS A 147 -7.14 -7.50 3.50
C HIS A 147 -6.24 -8.63 2.99
N ASP A 148 -6.07 -9.67 3.80
CA ASP A 148 -5.12 -10.75 3.50
C ASP A 148 -5.70 -11.74 2.48
N ASP A 149 -4.84 -12.45 1.75
CA ASP A 149 -5.26 -13.53 0.84
C ASP A 149 -5.99 -14.68 1.57
N THR A 150 -5.90 -14.74 2.91
CA THR A 150 -6.53 -15.76 3.77
C THR A 150 -7.21 -15.14 4.97
N LEU A 151 -8.20 -15.84 5.52
CA LEU A 151 -8.99 -15.45 6.69
C LEU A 151 -8.27 -15.69 8.02
N ASP A 152 -7.11 -16.34 8.00
CA ASP A 152 -6.48 -16.96 9.18
C ASP A 152 -6.04 -15.92 10.23
N ARG A 153 -5.53 -14.74 9.78
CA ARG A 153 -4.97 -13.74 10.69
C ARG A 153 -6.03 -13.03 11.53
N THR A 154 -7.15 -12.69 10.94
CA THR A 154 -8.17 -11.82 11.59
C THR A 154 -9.33 -12.60 12.19
N THR A 155 -9.55 -13.83 11.73
CA THR A 155 -10.73 -14.61 12.08
C THR A 155 -10.41 -15.92 12.81
N ASN A 156 -11.45 -16.65 13.21
CA ASN A 156 -11.36 -18.01 13.72
C ASN A 156 -11.48 -19.08 12.61
N ALA A 157 -11.18 -18.75 11.35
CA ALA A 157 -11.38 -19.63 10.19
C ALA A 157 -10.64 -20.97 10.32
N VAL A 158 -9.39 -20.97 10.78
CA VAL A 158 -8.59 -22.19 10.96
C VAL A 158 -9.26 -23.17 11.91
N GLU A 159 -9.80 -22.67 13.02
CA GLU A 159 -10.54 -23.49 13.97
C GLU A 159 -11.87 -23.99 13.38
N TYR A 160 -12.59 -23.12 12.69
CA TYR A 160 -13.92 -23.41 12.15
C TYR A 160 -13.90 -24.42 11.01
N PHE A 161 -12.99 -24.25 10.04
CA PHE A 161 -12.87 -25.13 8.87
C PHE A 161 -11.91 -26.31 9.08
N GLY A 162 -11.02 -26.25 10.09
CA GLY A 162 -10.10 -27.32 10.44
C GLY A 162 -8.83 -27.41 9.59
N TYR A 163 -8.48 -26.33 8.84
CA TYR A 163 -7.25 -26.25 8.03
C TYR A 163 -6.74 -24.81 7.97
N GLU A 164 -5.46 -24.61 7.63
CA GLU A 164 -4.80 -23.33 7.43
C GLU A 164 -4.91 -22.86 5.96
N ASP A 165 -4.60 -21.60 5.70
CA ASP A 165 -4.68 -20.96 4.38
C ASP A 165 -6.12 -20.93 3.82
N VAL A 166 -7.10 -20.66 4.68
CA VAL A 166 -8.53 -20.55 4.33
C VAL A 166 -8.76 -19.32 3.47
N LYS A 167 -9.20 -19.51 2.22
CA LYS A 167 -9.38 -18.42 1.24
C LYS A 167 -10.85 -18.08 1.04
N PRO A 168 -11.20 -16.79 0.88
CA PRO A 168 -12.57 -16.37 0.59
C PRO A 168 -13.19 -17.05 -0.63
N ILE A 169 -12.40 -17.23 -1.69
CA ILE A 169 -12.87 -17.81 -2.97
C ILE A 169 -13.30 -19.29 -2.84
N ASP A 170 -12.87 -20.00 -1.81
CA ASP A 170 -13.21 -21.41 -1.60
C ASP A 170 -14.55 -21.56 -0.83
N HIS A 171 -15.11 -20.47 -0.28
CA HIS A 171 -16.29 -20.46 0.57
C HIS A 171 -17.35 -19.50 0.09
N THR A 172 -18.61 -19.84 0.35
CA THR A 172 -19.75 -18.95 0.12
C THR A 172 -19.83 -17.84 1.19
N TYR A 173 -20.44 -16.72 0.86
CA TYR A 173 -20.68 -15.67 1.85
C TYR A 173 -21.42 -16.19 3.10
N ALA A 174 -22.39 -17.07 2.93
CA ALA A 174 -23.14 -17.66 4.04
C ALA A 174 -22.23 -18.46 5.00
N GLU A 175 -21.25 -19.22 4.47
CA GLU A 175 -20.26 -19.92 5.30
C GLU A 175 -19.33 -18.95 6.02
N LEU A 176 -18.90 -17.87 5.36
CA LEU A 176 -18.02 -16.88 5.95
C LEU A 176 -18.71 -16.02 7.03
N ARG A 177 -20.02 -15.87 6.96
CA ARG A 177 -20.82 -15.21 8.02
C ARG A 177 -20.82 -15.95 9.37
N GLU A 178 -20.44 -17.23 9.40
CA GLU A 178 -20.32 -17.99 10.64
C GLU A 178 -19.03 -17.68 11.43
N LEU A 179 -18.10 -16.94 10.82
CA LEU A 179 -16.80 -16.60 11.40
C LEU A 179 -16.87 -15.34 12.26
N ASN A 180 -15.99 -15.28 13.26
CA ASN A 180 -15.70 -14.10 14.05
C ASN A 180 -14.53 -13.32 13.44
N PHE A 181 -14.80 -12.19 12.82
CA PHE A 181 -13.79 -11.30 12.22
C PHE A 181 -13.07 -10.42 13.24
N GLY A 182 -13.48 -10.46 14.52
CA GLY A 182 -12.79 -9.80 15.63
C GLY A 182 -11.89 -10.73 16.46
N GLU A 183 -11.73 -12.01 16.07
CA GLU A 183 -11.08 -13.05 16.89
C GLU A 183 -9.69 -12.64 17.39
N ASN A 184 -8.89 -12.05 16.53
CA ASN A 184 -7.49 -11.73 16.81
C ASN A 184 -7.23 -10.23 16.96
N PHE A 185 -8.27 -9.41 17.02
CA PHE A 185 -8.11 -7.98 17.30
C PHE A 185 -7.58 -7.77 18.73
N GLN A 186 -6.47 -7.05 18.82
CA GLN A 186 -5.89 -6.64 20.10
C GLN A 186 -6.19 -5.16 20.34
N ALA A 187 -6.91 -4.86 21.40
CA ALA A 187 -7.18 -3.49 21.83
C ALA A 187 -5.91 -2.81 22.38
N GLU A 188 -5.93 -1.48 22.50
CA GLU A 188 -4.80 -0.67 22.98
C GLU A 188 -4.28 -1.10 24.36
N ASP A 189 -5.17 -1.58 25.24
CA ASP A 189 -4.82 -2.10 26.57
C ASP A 189 -4.20 -3.51 26.55
N GLY A 190 -4.01 -4.08 25.34
CA GLY A 190 -3.46 -5.42 25.12
C GLY A 190 -4.48 -6.55 25.28
N SER A 191 -5.74 -6.25 25.57
CA SER A 191 -6.80 -7.26 25.66
C SER A 191 -7.29 -7.74 24.29
N TYR A 192 -8.02 -8.85 24.26
CA TYR A 192 -8.65 -9.40 23.07
C TYR A 192 -10.17 -9.49 23.31
N PRO A 193 -10.90 -8.37 23.18
CA PRO A 193 -12.29 -8.26 23.66
C PRO A 193 -13.28 -9.18 22.93
N TYR A 194 -12.96 -9.60 21.72
CA TYR A 194 -13.85 -10.41 20.87
C TYR A 194 -13.39 -11.85 20.69
N ARG A 195 -12.25 -12.23 21.31
CA ARG A 195 -11.69 -13.58 21.19
C ARG A 195 -12.59 -14.63 21.81
N GLY A 196 -12.78 -15.74 21.10
CA GLY A 196 -13.57 -16.88 21.57
C GLY A 196 -15.08 -16.73 21.44
N LEU A 197 -15.57 -15.67 20.79
CA LEU A 197 -17.00 -15.57 20.45
C LEU A 197 -17.32 -16.58 19.35
N ARG A 198 -18.41 -17.34 19.51
CA ARG A 198 -18.82 -18.41 18.59
C ARG A 198 -20.32 -18.44 18.40
N GLY A 199 -20.79 -18.82 17.19
CA GLY A 199 -22.21 -18.97 16.87
C GLY A 199 -23.00 -17.68 17.15
N ASP A 200 -24.11 -17.79 17.85
CA ASP A 200 -25.00 -16.68 18.17
C ASP A 200 -24.39 -15.62 19.11
N LYS A 201 -23.20 -15.90 19.68
CA LYS A 201 -22.47 -14.93 20.50
C LYS A 201 -21.63 -13.97 19.67
N ILE A 202 -21.42 -14.23 18.39
CA ILE A 202 -20.72 -13.32 17.49
C ILE A 202 -21.71 -12.21 17.12
N PRO A 203 -21.42 -10.94 17.50
CA PRO A 203 -22.22 -9.80 17.04
C PRO A 203 -22.27 -9.71 15.51
N ASP A 204 -23.36 -9.21 14.97
CA ASP A 204 -23.58 -9.13 13.54
C ASP A 204 -22.55 -8.25 12.83
N ASP A 205 -22.13 -7.17 13.46
CA ASP A 205 -21.12 -6.20 13.03
C ASP A 205 -19.66 -6.71 13.09
N LEU A 206 -19.43 -7.90 13.66
CA LEU A 206 -18.15 -8.63 13.67
C LEU A 206 -18.13 -9.84 12.73
N ARG A 207 -19.14 -10.00 11.90
CA ARG A 207 -19.21 -11.06 10.88
C ARG A 207 -18.69 -10.54 9.54
N ALA A 208 -18.46 -11.46 8.58
CA ALA A 208 -18.19 -11.06 7.20
C ALA A 208 -19.23 -10.05 6.71
N VAL A 209 -18.79 -8.97 6.10
CA VAL A 209 -19.66 -7.91 5.58
C VAL A 209 -19.52 -7.79 4.07
N LEU A 210 -20.62 -7.48 3.38
CA LEU A 210 -20.65 -7.24 1.94
C LEU A 210 -20.30 -5.79 1.62
N LEU A 211 -19.70 -5.58 0.45
CA LEU A 211 -19.49 -4.25 -0.11
C LEU A 211 -20.78 -3.42 -0.12
N GLU A 212 -21.87 -4.01 -0.59
CA GLU A 212 -23.17 -3.34 -0.71
C GLU A 212 -23.70 -2.86 0.65
N ASP A 213 -23.60 -3.70 1.69
CA ASP A 213 -24.07 -3.37 3.04
C ASP A 213 -23.27 -2.20 3.65
N VAL A 214 -21.94 -2.16 3.40
CA VAL A 214 -21.06 -1.08 3.83
C VAL A 214 -21.42 0.22 3.14
N LEU A 215 -21.54 0.21 1.81
CA LEU A 215 -21.87 1.42 1.05
C LEU A 215 -23.26 1.94 1.43
N ASP A 216 -24.27 1.07 1.56
CA ASP A 216 -25.62 1.47 1.97
C ASP A 216 -25.62 2.10 3.36
N LYS A 217 -24.83 1.55 4.30
CA LYS A 217 -24.68 2.09 5.65
C LYS A 217 -24.03 3.47 5.65
N LEU A 218 -22.90 3.62 4.96
CA LEU A 218 -22.15 4.88 4.92
C LEU A 218 -22.92 5.97 4.19
N GLU A 219 -23.52 5.69 3.04
CA GLU A 219 -24.29 6.65 2.26
C GLU A 219 -25.58 7.09 2.98
N SER A 220 -26.15 6.25 3.82
CA SER A 220 -27.28 6.65 4.67
C SER A 220 -26.90 7.60 5.81
N HIS A 221 -25.63 7.62 6.22
CA HIS A 221 -25.13 8.45 7.31
C HIS A 221 -24.59 9.80 6.84
N GLY A 222 -23.81 9.81 5.75
CA GLY A 222 -23.17 11.02 5.26
C GLY A 222 -22.59 10.87 3.87
N LYS A 223 -21.88 11.91 3.44
CA LYS A 223 -21.16 11.89 2.14
C LYS A 223 -19.69 11.68 2.39
N TYR A 224 -19.17 10.54 1.97
CA TYR A 224 -17.77 10.14 2.11
C TYR A 224 -17.12 9.94 0.75
N SER A 225 -15.81 9.99 0.69
CA SER A 225 -15.02 9.42 -0.40
C SER A 225 -14.48 8.05 0.00
N TYR A 226 -14.06 7.25 -0.97
CA TYR A 226 -13.64 5.89 -0.75
C TYR A 226 -12.32 5.58 -1.45
N ILE A 227 -11.53 4.73 -0.83
CA ILE A 227 -10.43 4.01 -1.44
C ILE A 227 -10.77 2.53 -1.33
N ILE A 228 -10.92 1.86 -2.46
CA ILE A 228 -11.36 0.46 -2.49
C ILE A 228 -10.34 -0.37 -3.24
N GLU A 229 -9.69 -1.31 -2.54
CA GLU A 229 -8.69 -2.19 -3.14
C GLU A 229 -9.27 -3.57 -3.44
N ILE A 230 -9.13 -4.05 -4.70
CA ILE A 230 -9.32 -5.47 -5.05
C ILE A 230 -7.99 -6.21 -4.84
N LYS A 231 -7.99 -7.17 -3.92
CA LYS A 231 -6.82 -7.96 -3.53
C LYS A 231 -6.58 -9.14 -4.48
N ASP A 232 -7.65 -9.69 -5.07
CA ASP A 232 -7.57 -10.81 -5.99
C ASP A 232 -6.88 -10.43 -7.30
N GLY A 233 -6.17 -11.40 -7.90
CA GLY A 233 -5.55 -11.28 -9.21
C GLY A 233 -6.22 -12.19 -10.25
N GLY A 234 -5.75 -12.09 -11.51
CA GLY A 234 -6.23 -12.89 -12.62
C GLY A 234 -7.74 -12.74 -12.87
N GLU A 235 -8.40 -13.84 -13.25
CA GLU A 235 -9.84 -13.85 -13.57
C GLU A 235 -10.72 -13.47 -12.38
N ASN A 236 -10.33 -13.82 -11.17
CA ASN A 236 -11.07 -13.47 -9.96
C ASN A 236 -11.02 -11.96 -9.69
N GLY A 237 -9.83 -11.35 -9.84
CA GLY A 237 -9.68 -9.91 -9.71
C GLY A 237 -10.46 -9.14 -10.76
N MET A 238 -10.40 -9.56 -12.03
CA MET A 238 -11.15 -8.94 -13.12
C MET A 238 -12.67 -9.02 -12.87
N ARG A 239 -13.16 -10.19 -12.44
CA ARG A 239 -14.58 -10.37 -12.08
C ARG A 239 -14.97 -9.54 -10.86
N GLY A 240 -14.08 -9.43 -9.86
CA GLY A 240 -14.29 -8.55 -8.71
C GLY A 240 -14.42 -7.08 -9.13
N VAL A 241 -13.61 -6.64 -10.08
CA VAL A 241 -13.71 -5.28 -10.67
C VAL A 241 -15.04 -5.06 -11.37
N ASP A 242 -15.51 -6.01 -12.19
CA ASP A 242 -16.79 -5.88 -12.88
C ASP A 242 -17.94 -5.72 -11.88
N ILE A 243 -17.96 -6.54 -10.81
CA ILE A 243 -18.97 -6.44 -9.75
C ILE A 243 -18.88 -5.10 -9.04
N LEU A 244 -17.66 -4.67 -8.65
CA LEU A 244 -17.43 -3.39 -8.00
C LEU A 244 -17.91 -2.23 -8.87
N TYR A 245 -17.54 -2.23 -10.15
CA TYR A 245 -17.95 -1.20 -11.11
C TYR A 245 -19.48 -1.08 -11.22
N ASP A 246 -20.17 -2.21 -11.36
CA ASP A 246 -21.63 -2.23 -11.45
C ASP A 246 -22.27 -1.68 -10.17
N VAL A 247 -21.79 -2.08 -9.00
CA VAL A 247 -22.26 -1.59 -7.70
C VAL A 247 -22.06 -0.08 -7.55
N LEU A 248 -20.88 0.43 -7.94
CA LEU A 248 -20.56 1.86 -7.84
C LEU A 248 -21.38 2.68 -8.84
N LYS A 249 -21.53 2.19 -10.06
CA LYS A 249 -22.28 2.86 -11.12
C LYS A 249 -23.77 2.94 -10.79
N GLU A 250 -24.36 1.88 -10.27
CA GLU A 250 -25.77 1.84 -9.84
C GLU A 250 -26.04 2.86 -8.74
N ARG A 251 -25.07 3.07 -7.83
CA ARG A 251 -25.16 4.03 -6.71
C ARG A 251 -24.70 5.46 -7.06
N GLY A 252 -24.16 5.68 -8.26
CA GLY A 252 -23.62 6.98 -8.67
C GLY A 252 -22.40 7.39 -7.86
N LEU A 253 -21.49 6.43 -7.56
CA LEU A 253 -20.32 6.63 -6.70
C LEU A 253 -18.99 6.63 -7.46
N LEU A 254 -18.98 6.48 -8.79
CA LEU A 254 -17.73 6.38 -9.57
C LEU A 254 -16.80 7.59 -9.39
N ASP A 255 -17.34 8.78 -9.18
CA ASP A 255 -16.59 10.03 -8.95
C ASP A 255 -16.09 10.20 -7.51
N ARG A 256 -16.48 9.30 -6.60
CA ARG A 256 -16.14 9.35 -5.17
C ARG A 256 -15.31 8.15 -4.69
N VAL A 257 -14.87 7.31 -5.61
CA VAL A 257 -14.05 6.13 -5.32
C VAL A 257 -12.75 6.19 -6.09
N ILE A 258 -11.62 6.04 -5.39
CA ILE A 258 -10.34 5.68 -6.03
C ILE A 258 -10.16 4.18 -5.91
N PHE A 259 -10.16 3.51 -7.05
CA PHE A 259 -9.85 2.09 -7.15
C PHE A 259 -8.36 1.83 -6.97
N GLY A 260 -8.01 0.80 -6.19
CA GLY A 260 -6.64 0.35 -5.99
C GLY A 260 -6.46 -1.14 -6.27
N THR A 261 -5.27 -1.54 -6.74
CA THR A 261 -4.84 -2.93 -6.78
C THR A 261 -3.33 -3.02 -6.97
N PHE A 262 -2.70 -4.05 -6.40
CA PHE A 262 -1.29 -4.39 -6.66
C PHE A 262 -1.10 -5.36 -7.83
N LYS A 263 -2.18 -5.80 -8.48
CA LYS A 263 -2.16 -6.77 -9.58
C LYS A 263 -2.14 -6.01 -10.92
N GLY A 264 -0.99 -5.99 -11.60
CA GLY A 264 -0.81 -5.24 -12.84
C GLY A 264 -1.78 -5.62 -13.94
N GLU A 265 -2.13 -6.91 -14.06
CA GLU A 265 -3.11 -7.39 -15.03
C GLU A 265 -4.54 -6.90 -14.74
N VAL A 266 -4.87 -6.66 -13.46
CA VAL A 266 -6.16 -6.08 -13.07
C VAL A 266 -6.16 -4.57 -13.35
N THR A 267 -5.05 -3.87 -13.14
CA THR A 267 -4.90 -2.46 -13.53
C THR A 267 -5.11 -2.28 -15.04
N GLU A 268 -4.46 -3.13 -15.85
CA GLU A 268 -4.63 -3.10 -17.32
C GLU A 268 -6.07 -3.39 -17.75
N TYR A 269 -6.76 -4.30 -17.05
CA TYR A 269 -8.15 -4.63 -17.28
C TYR A 269 -9.08 -3.44 -17.00
N VAL A 270 -8.87 -2.72 -15.89
CA VAL A 270 -9.62 -1.51 -15.55
C VAL A 270 -9.43 -0.44 -16.63
N ASP A 271 -8.20 -0.18 -17.08
CA ASP A 271 -7.91 0.80 -18.13
C ASP A 271 -8.64 0.47 -19.46
N GLU A 272 -8.83 -0.83 -19.76
CA GLU A 272 -9.48 -1.28 -20.99
C GLU A 272 -11.00 -1.30 -20.88
N LYS A 273 -11.55 -1.78 -19.77
CA LYS A 273 -12.98 -2.07 -19.63
C LYS A 273 -13.79 -1.00 -18.91
N HIS A 274 -13.14 -0.32 -17.94
CA HIS A 274 -13.79 0.65 -17.07
C HIS A 274 -12.99 1.95 -16.99
N PRO A 275 -12.70 2.62 -18.14
CA PRO A 275 -11.82 3.80 -18.19
C PRO A 275 -12.40 5.04 -17.49
N ASP A 276 -13.63 4.98 -17.04
CA ASP A 276 -14.33 6.00 -16.26
C ASP A 276 -14.22 5.79 -14.73
N MET A 277 -13.52 4.73 -14.27
CA MET A 277 -13.15 4.55 -12.88
C MET A 277 -11.92 5.39 -12.56
N LEU A 278 -11.99 6.22 -11.53
CA LEU A 278 -10.81 6.84 -10.95
C LEU A 278 -9.95 5.77 -10.28
N ARG A 279 -8.65 5.79 -10.54
CA ARG A 279 -7.75 4.77 -9.98
C ARG A 279 -6.43 5.31 -9.46
N SER A 280 -5.81 4.55 -8.58
CA SER A 280 -4.45 4.77 -8.15
C SER A 280 -3.43 4.18 -9.14
N ALA A 281 -2.19 4.69 -9.05
CA ALA A 281 -1.07 4.20 -9.82
C ALA A 281 -0.68 2.77 -9.41
N GLY A 282 -0.49 1.88 -10.39
CA GLY A 282 0.12 0.59 -10.17
C GLY A 282 1.62 0.69 -9.85
N VAL A 283 2.22 -0.38 -9.29
CA VAL A 283 3.63 -0.38 -8.85
C VAL A 283 4.60 0.07 -9.94
N SER A 284 4.42 -0.40 -11.19
CA SER A 284 5.28 -0.03 -12.32
C SER A 284 5.12 1.45 -12.72
N GLU A 285 3.92 2.00 -12.54
CA GLU A 285 3.61 3.40 -12.82
C GLU A 285 4.23 4.31 -11.76
N VAL A 286 4.15 3.94 -10.47
CA VAL A 286 4.86 4.64 -9.38
C VAL A 286 6.36 4.73 -9.64
N LEU A 287 6.99 3.65 -10.12
CA LEU A 287 8.42 3.66 -10.46
C LEU A 287 8.74 4.61 -11.62
N LYS A 288 7.92 4.62 -12.66
CA LYS A 288 8.06 5.57 -13.79
C LYS A 288 7.88 7.01 -13.33
N PHE A 289 6.82 7.26 -12.54
CA PHE A 289 6.55 8.56 -11.94
C PHE A 289 7.73 9.05 -11.11
N TYR A 290 8.24 8.21 -10.20
CA TYR A 290 9.37 8.56 -9.35
C TYR A 290 10.63 8.93 -10.16
N GLY A 291 10.94 8.16 -11.20
CA GLY A 291 12.04 8.47 -12.11
C GLY A 291 11.87 9.82 -12.82
N ALA A 292 10.66 10.09 -13.31
CA ALA A 292 10.33 11.35 -13.96
C ALA A 292 10.40 12.54 -12.98
N ALA A 293 9.84 12.39 -11.78
CA ALA A 293 9.87 13.41 -10.72
C ALA A 293 11.31 13.68 -10.24
N LEU A 294 12.12 12.64 -10.04
CA LEU A 294 13.51 12.78 -9.62
C LEU A 294 14.32 13.60 -10.63
N LEU A 295 14.17 13.32 -11.92
CA LEU A 295 14.84 14.02 -13.02
C LEU A 295 14.14 15.31 -13.44
N ASN A 296 13.00 15.63 -12.83
CA ASN A 296 12.17 16.79 -13.15
C ASN A 296 11.85 16.89 -14.66
N LEU A 297 11.45 15.74 -15.25
CA LEU A 297 11.10 15.68 -16.66
C LEU A 297 9.81 16.47 -16.92
N ASN A 298 9.74 17.09 -18.10
CA ASN A 298 8.53 17.72 -18.59
C ASN A 298 7.86 16.73 -19.54
N LEU A 299 6.78 16.09 -19.09
CA LEU A 299 6.05 15.09 -19.83
C LEU A 299 4.74 15.68 -20.34
N ASP A 300 4.14 15.05 -21.33
CA ASP A 300 2.80 15.40 -21.79
C ASP A 300 1.76 15.06 -20.70
N GLU A 301 0.65 15.80 -20.63
CA GLU A 301 -0.40 15.61 -19.62
C GLU A 301 -0.97 14.19 -19.61
N ASP A 302 -1.10 13.57 -20.80
CA ASP A 302 -1.59 12.19 -20.98
C ASP A 302 -0.56 11.09 -20.61
N SER A 303 0.59 11.47 -20.05
CA SER A 303 1.65 10.51 -19.69
C SER A 303 1.29 9.63 -18.51
N PHE A 304 0.31 10.05 -17.70
CA PHE A 304 -0.18 9.36 -16.53
C PHE A 304 -1.68 9.08 -16.66
N LYS A 305 -2.06 7.82 -16.44
CA LYS A 305 -3.45 7.34 -16.61
C LYS A 305 -4.17 7.11 -15.28
N TYR A 306 -3.64 7.66 -14.20
CA TYR A 306 -4.18 7.46 -12.85
C TYR A 306 -4.39 8.80 -12.17
N ASP A 307 -5.31 8.82 -11.23
CA ASP A 307 -5.79 10.00 -10.54
C ASP A 307 -5.08 10.22 -9.19
N ALA A 308 -4.53 9.15 -8.62
CA ALA A 308 -3.85 9.20 -7.34
C ALA A 308 -2.57 8.36 -7.29
N LEU A 309 -1.61 8.84 -6.50
CA LEU A 309 -0.47 8.08 -6.00
C LEU A 309 -0.80 7.63 -4.57
N GLN A 310 -1.08 6.35 -4.39
CA GLN A 310 -1.20 5.73 -3.06
C GLN A 310 0.12 5.06 -2.74
N ILE A 311 0.96 5.72 -1.96
CA ILE A 311 2.37 5.35 -1.79
C ILE A 311 2.83 5.41 -0.34
N PRO A 312 3.82 4.57 0.07
CA PRO A 312 4.49 4.73 1.35
C PRO A 312 5.37 5.98 1.33
N ALA A 313 5.48 6.68 2.46
CA ALA A 313 6.35 7.86 2.55
C ALA A 313 7.83 7.52 2.30
N ASN A 314 8.26 6.34 2.74
CA ASN A 314 9.64 5.85 2.58
C ASN A 314 9.65 4.37 2.20
N GLN A 315 10.41 4.02 1.16
CA GLN A 315 10.60 2.64 0.74
C GLN A 315 12.06 2.21 0.97
N TYR A 316 12.25 1.13 1.74
CA TYR A 316 13.56 0.55 2.07
C TYR A 316 14.58 1.57 2.62
N ARG A 317 14.13 2.67 3.27
CA ARG A 317 14.97 3.78 3.80
C ARG A 317 15.84 4.48 2.75
N VAL A 318 15.71 4.15 1.47
CA VAL A 318 16.54 4.69 0.38
C VAL A 318 15.72 5.54 -0.57
N VAL A 319 14.52 5.08 -0.94
CA VAL A 319 13.62 5.80 -1.83
C VAL A 319 12.69 6.68 -0.99
N ARG A 320 12.87 7.99 -1.09
CA ARG A 320 12.07 8.99 -0.38
C ARG A 320 10.92 9.45 -1.28
N LEU A 321 9.72 8.95 -1.00
CA LEU A 321 8.51 9.36 -1.69
C LEU A 321 7.76 10.46 -0.93
N GLY A 322 7.85 10.50 0.41
CA GLY A 322 7.25 11.52 1.26
C GLY A 322 8.05 12.83 1.22
N THR A 323 8.06 13.52 0.10
CA THR A 323 8.77 14.80 -0.07
C THR A 323 7.92 15.79 -0.84
N LYS A 324 8.09 17.09 -0.52
CA LYS A 324 7.42 18.18 -1.23
C LYS A 324 7.64 18.10 -2.74
N LYS A 325 8.81 17.67 -3.19
CA LYS A 325 9.12 17.49 -4.62
C LYS A 325 8.16 16.49 -5.29
N ILE A 326 7.86 15.37 -4.64
CA ILE A 326 6.95 14.35 -5.16
C ILE A 326 5.53 14.89 -5.23
N VAL A 327 5.07 15.57 -4.17
CA VAL A 327 3.76 16.21 -4.13
C VAL A 327 3.63 17.28 -5.21
N ASP A 328 4.56 18.24 -5.26
CA ASP A 328 4.55 19.32 -6.26
C ASP A 328 4.58 18.78 -7.71
N TYR A 329 5.34 17.70 -7.94
CA TYR A 329 5.42 17.08 -9.25
C TYR A 329 4.12 16.34 -9.62
N ALA A 330 3.45 15.70 -8.66
CA ALA A 330 2.15 15.06 -8.86
C ALA A 330 1.05 16.08 -9.16
N HIS A 331 0.97 17.15 -8.36
CA HIS A 331 0.00 18.22 -8.55
C HIS A 331 0.15 18.93 -9.90
N ARG A 332 1.37 19.02 -10.47
CA ARG A 332 1.59 19.53 -11.83
C ARG A 332 0.79 18.73 -12.88
N TYR A 333 0.59 17.45 -12.66
CA TYR A 333 -0.13 16.55 -13.54
C TYR A 333 -1.54 16.20 -13.04
N ASN A 334 -2.08 16.98 -12.10
CA ASN A 334 -3.41 16.79 -11.54
C ASN A 334 -3.60 15.44 -10.83
N ILE A 335 -2.54 14.92 -10.20
CA ILE A 335 -2.51 13.64 -9.51
C ILE A 335 -2.48 13.89 -8.00
N ALA A 336 -3.44 13.31 -7.27
CA ALA A 336 -3.47 13.38 -5.81
C ALA A 336 -2.39 12.47 -5.18
N VAL A 337 -1.85 12.88 -4.02
CA VAL A 337 -0.84 12.10 -3.29
C VAL A 337 -1.37 11.69 -1.93
N GLN A 338 -1.57 10.39 -1.73
CA GLN A 338 -2.15 9.78 -0.54
C GLN A 338 -1.14 8.81 0.07
N TYR A 339 -0.78 9.04 1.33
CA TYR A 339 0.26 8.24 1.99
C TYR A 339 -0.31 7.19 2.93
N TRP A 340 0.19 5.95 2.82
CA TRP A 340 -0.19 4.80 3.64
C TRP A 340 1.03 4.01 4.13
N THR A 341 0.98 3.25 5.20
CA THR A 341 0.07 3.43 6.35
C THR A 341 0.81 4.28 7.36
N ILE A 342 0.27 5.43 7.70
CA ILE A 342 0.95 6.45 8.49
C ILE A 342 0.26 6.56 9.86
N ASN A 343 0.93 6.06 10.90
CA ASN A 343 0.43 6.06 12.27
C ASN A 343 1.31 6.89 13.22
N ASP A 344 2.51 7.29 12.78
CA ASP A 344 3.43 8.10 13.58
C ASP A 344 3.01 9.58 13.54
N PRO A 345 2.75 10.22 14.71
CA PRO A 345 2.30 11.61 14.78
C PRO A 345 3.21 12.61 14.07
N ASP A 346 4.52 12.48 14.25
CA ASP A 346 5.50 13.40 13.65
C ASP A 346 5.51 13.25 12.10
N GLU A 347 5.28 12.03 11.62
CA GLU A 347 5.21 11.75 10.17
C GLU A 347 3.88 12.23 9.58
N ILE A 348 2.76 12.15 10.32
CA ILE A 348 1.46 12.72 9.90
C ILE A 348 1.60 14.22 9.71
N GLU A 349 2.10 14.96 10.73
CA GLU A 349 2.33 16.40 10.66
C GLU A 349 3.23 16.77 9.49
N ARG A 350 4.36 16.08 9.36
CA ARG A 350 5.34 16.32 8.30
C ARG A 350 4.77 16.13 6.89
N LEU A 351 3.96 15.09 6.68
CA LEU A 351 3.35 14.81 5.38
C LEU A 351 2.25 15.81 5.05
N ASN A 352 1.46 16.21 6.04
CA ASN A 352 0.49 17.30 5.89
C ASN A 352 1.18 18.61 5.49
N ASP A 353 2.30 18.97 6.15
CA ASP A 353 3.07 20.19 5.89
C ASP A 353 3.67 20.27 4.48
N ILE A 354 4.00 19.13 3.88
CA ILE A 354 4.51 19.09 2.50
C ILE A 354 3.39 19.08 1.45
N GLY A 355 2.12 19.09 1.87
CA GLY A 355 0.95 19.17 1.01
C GLY A 355 0.44 17.81 0.52
N ALA A 356 0.55 16.75 1.34
CA ALA A 356 -0.13 15.49 1.07
C ALA A 356 -1.65 15.70 0.98
N ASP A 357 -2.32 15.00 0.06
CA ASP A 357 -3.76 15.14 -0.13
C ASP A 357 -4.57 14.26 0.81
N ALA A 358 -4.03 13.11 1.21
CA ALA A 358 -4.63 12.28 2.25
C ALA A 358 -3.58 11.53 3.07
N ILE A 359 -3.91 11.32 4.34
CA ILE A 359 -3.19 10.44 5.26
C ILE A 359 -4.08 9.23 5.55
N ILE A 360 -3.62 8.06 5.11
CA ILE A 360 -4.29 6.77 5.31
C ILE A 360 -3.69 6.13 6.56
N SER A 361 -4.46 6.10 7.65
CA SER A 361 -4.01 5.72 8.99
C SER A 361 -4.91 4.66 9.63
N ASP A 362 -4.30 3.74 10.39
CA ASP A 362 -5.04 2.81 11.25
C ASP A 362 -5.72 3.53 12.42
N THR A 363 -5.22 4.72 12.78
CA THR A 363 -5.70 5.56 13.89
C THR A 363 -6.18 6.91 13.37
N PRO A 364 -7.33 6.96 12.65
CA PRO A 364 -7.85 8.20 12.06
C PRO A 364 -8.18 9.28 13.10
N ASP A 365 -8.46 8.91 14.34
CA ASP A 365 -8.66 9.82 15.48
C ASP A 365 -7.39 10.62 15.80
N ILE A 366 -6.23 9.98 15.79
CA ILE A 366 -4.92 10.63 15.98
C ILE A 366 -4.61 11.51 14.76
N ALA A 367 -4.80 10.96 13.56
CA ALA A 367 -4.57 11.72 12.32
C ALA A 367 -5.41 12.98 12.24
N TYR A 368 -6.70 12.88 12.61
CA TYR A 368 -7.61 14.03 12.63
C TYR A 368 -7.12 15.14 13.56
N LYS A 369 -6.74 14.81 14.80
CA LYS A 369 -6.25 15.81 15.76
C LYS A 369 -5.04 16.58 15.24
N ILE A 370 -4.09 15.88 14.62
CA ILE A 370 -2.86 16.50 14.11
C ILE A 370 -3.14 17.38 12.88
N ILE A 371 -4.06 16.92 11.99
CA ILE A 371 -4.31 17.61 10.71
C ILE A 371 -5.28 18.79 10.87
N LYS A 372 -6.26 18.69 11.77
CA LYS A 372 -7.40 19.64 11.84
C LYS A 372 -7.39 20.53 13.10
N GLU A 373 -6.62 20.18 14.12
CA GLU A 373 -6.42 20.97 15.34
C GLU A 373 -5.06 21.69 15.36
#